data_016053c4dce08d67d3e0ed553d5c67a9
#
_entry.id   016053c4dce08d67d3e0ed553d5c67a9
#
_cell.length_a   1.000
_cell.length_b   1.000
_cell.length_c   1.000
_cell.angle_alpha   90.00
_cell.angle_beta   90.00
_cell.angle_gamma   90.00
#
_symmetry.space_group_name_H-M   'P 1'
#
loop_
_entity.id
_entity.type
_entity.pdbx_description
1 polymer ?
#
loop_
_entity_poly.entity_id
_entity_poly.type
_entity_poly.pdbx_seq_one_letter_code
_entity_poly.pdbx_strand_id
1 'polypeptide(L)'
;RENGLPSESYYRLRKHHIFIKSVEELLAQAKMYQPDNIPEPMGAEDMETLRAAFRYNKTADCGFLFINNHQRKRKMTEKQITPEAPLKFAVPSGEGEKKQIVFDRLCVRTDAILVLPYNLPVVIQGEELRLCRTNASFLGCFGEIYYFYTEEDPEDVYFEWSDGKDHAGAVKILTTHDAEHFLYTGDEDGGKVSLLPDLNF
;
A
#
# COMPACT_ATOMS: atom_id res chain seq x y z
N ARG A 1 7.19 22.10 13.12
CA ARG A 1 7.11 23.31 12.28
C ARG A 1 8.17 24.28 12.75
N GLU A 2 9.24 24.40 12.02
CA GLU A 2 10.12 25.57 12.13
C GLU A 2 9.61 26.61 11.11
N ASN A 3 9.42 27.83 11.56
CA ASN A 3 8.98 28.98 10.74
C ASN A 3 7.61 28.85 10.03
N GLY A 4 6.72 28.00 10.50
CA GLY A 4 5.36 27.86 9.95
C GLY A 4 5.24 27.04 8.65
N LEU A 5 6.36 26.57 8.09
CA LEU A 5 6.37 25.76 6.86
C LEU A 5 6.16 24.26 7.16
N PRO A 6 5.52 23.50 6.23
CA PRO A 6 5.43 22.06 6.33
C PRO A 6 6.82 21.43 6.29
N SER A 7 7.09 20.47 7.18
CA SER A 7 8.32 19.65 7.14
C SER A 7 8.13 18.42 6.25
N GLU A 8 9.23 17.77 5.86
CA GLU A 8 9.19 16.49 5.10
C GLU A 8 8.30 15.44 5.78
N SER A 9 8.35 15.34 7.11
CA SER A 9 7.48 14.42 7.87
C SER A 9 5.99 14.75 7.74
N TYR A 10 5.62 16.00 7.45
CA TYR A 10 4.24 16.37 7.16
C TYR A 10 3.74 15.73 5.86
N TYR A 11 4.53 15.79 4.79
CA TYR A 11 4.16 15.22 3.50
C TYR A 11 4.08 13.70 3.55
N ARG A 12 5.03 13.04 4.23
CA ARG A 12 4.99 11.59 4.48
C ARG A 12 3.73 11.18 5.25
N LEU A 13 3.40 11.89 6.32
CA LEU A 13 2.20 11.61 7.12
C LEU A 13 0.92 11.88 6.32
N ARG A 14 0.90 12.93 5.52
CA ARG A 14 -0.23 13.30 4.66
C ARG A 14 -0.54 12.19 3.65
N LYS A 15 0.46 11.60 2.99
CA LYS A 15 0.30 10.44 2.11
C LYS A 15 -0.44 9.29 2.80
N HIS A 16 -0.06 8.96 4.02
CA HIS A 16 -0.75 7.92 4.80
C HIS A 16 -2.19 8.31 5.16
N HIS A 17 -2.45 9.58 5.47
CA HIS A 17 -3.81 10.05 5.75
C HIS A 17 -4.70 9.97 4.51
N ILE A 18 -4.19 10.29 3.32
CA ILE A 18 -4.90 10.14 2.05
C ILE A 18 -5.30 8.68 1.86
N PHE A 19 -4.36 7.74 2.01
CA PHE A 19 -4.64 6.31 1.94
C PHE A 19 -5.71 5.88 2.95
N ILE A 20 -5.53 6.19 4.24
CA ILE A 20 -6.49 5.81 5.29
C ILE A 20 -7.89 6.33 4.96
N LYS A 21 -8.00 7.58 4.53
CA LYS A 21 -9.29 8.19 4.20
C LYS A 21 -9.97 7.53 3.00
N SER A 22 -9.20 7.09 2.00
CA SER A 22 -9.74 6.44 0.81
C SER A 22 -10.25 5.01 1.06
N VAL A 23 -9.83 4.35 2.16
CA VAL A 23 -10.19 2.96 2.49
C VAL A 23 -10.71 2.81 3.93
N GLU A 24 -11.16 3.89 4.56
CA GLU A 24 -11.54 3.93 5.98
C GLU A 24 -12.58 2.87 6.35
N GLU A 25 -13.59 2.64 5.52
CA GLU A 25 -14.63 1.66 5.77
C GLU A 25 -14.10 0.22 5.72
N LEU A 26 -13.20 -0.07 4.78
CA LEU A 26 -12.56 -1.39 4.66
C LEU A 26 -11.64 -1.65 5.85
N LEU A 27 -10.86 -0.64 6.26
CA LEU A 27 -9.93 -0.75 7.39
C LEU A 27 -10.63 -0.81 8.75
N ALA A 28 -11.75 -0.11 8.93
CA ALA A 28 -12.50 -0.10 10.19
C ALA A 28 -12.95 -1.51 10.61
N GLN A 29 -13.28 -2.37 9.66
CA GLN A 29 -13.71 -3.75 9.89
C GLN A 29 -12.57 -4.77 9.78
N ALA A 30 -11.37 -4.34 9.41
CA ALA A 30 -10.23 -5.23 9.19
C ALA A 30 -9.54 -5.60 10.51
N LYS A 31 -9.27 -6.89 10.70
CA LYS A 31 -8.44 -7.41 11.79
C LYS A 31 -6.98 -7.52 11.36
N MET A 32 -6.06 -7.40 12.33
CA MET A 32 -4.63 -7.52 12.08
C MET A 32 -4.16 -8.96 12.22
N TYR A 33 -3.29 -9.37 11.29
CA TYR A 33 -2.62 -10.68 11.27
C TYR A 33 -1.13 -10.47 11.11
N GLN A 34 -0.35 -11.24 11.87
CA GLN A 34 1.10 -11.30 11.75
C GLN A 34 1.48 -12.35 10.70
N PRO A 35 2.67 -12.23 10.07
CA PRO A 35 3.16 -13.29 9.19
C PRO A 35 3.35 -14.60 9.94
N ASP A 36 2.91 -15.72 9.35
CA ASP A 36 3.03 -17.05 9.99
C ASP A 36 4.45 -17.60 9.96
N ASN A 37 5.29 -17.11 9.05
CA ASN A 37 6.60 -17.67 8.72
C ASN A 37 7.79 -16.72 8.97
N ILE A 38 7.55 -15.60 9.61
CA ILE A 38 8.59 -14.65 10.00
C ILE A 38 8.51 -14.46 11.51
N PRO A 39 9.63 -14.54 12.25
CA PRO A 39 9.66 -14.29 13.68
C PRO A 39 9.31 -12.81 13.97
N GLU A 40 8.86 -12.54 15.19
CA GLU A 40 8.73 -11.16 15.63
C GLU A 40 10.09 -10.49 15.73
N PRO A 41 10.23 -9.21 15.34
CA PRO A 41 11.48 -8.47 15.50
C PRO A 41 11.94 -8.42 16.96
N MET A 42 13.21 -8.73 17.21
CA MET A 42 13.78 -8.74 18.55
C MET A 42 14.09 -7.34 19.12
N GLY A 43 13.36 -6.32 18.68
CA GLY A 43 13.50 -4.95 19.16
C GLY A 43 14.04 -3.99 18.10
N ALA A 44 14.44 -2.79 18.57
CA ALA A 44 14.88 -1.72 17.68
C ALA A 44 16.26 -1.96 17.04
N GLU A 45 17.06 -2.86 17.60
CA GLU A 45 18.39 -3.23 17.11
C GLU A 45 18.35 -4.25 15.96
N ASP A 46 17.21 -4.92 15.78
CA ASP A 46 17.02 -5.90 14.73
C ASP A 46 16.81 -5.20 13.37
N MET A 47 17.85 -5.21 12.54
CA MET A 47 17.86 -4.62 11.20
C MET A 47 17.46 -5.63 10.11
N GLU A 48 17.45 -6.92 10.44
CA GLU A 48 17.29 -8.00 9.47
C GLU A 48 15.85 -8.49 9.37
N THR A 49 15.12 -8.54 10.47
CA THR A 49 13.74 -9.05 10.46
C THR A 49 12.79 -8.04 9.82
N LEU A 50 12.03 -8.50 8.83
CA LEU A 50 11.00 -7.70 8.18
C LEU A 50 9.86 -7.41 9.14
N ARG A 51 9.48 -6.13 9.24
CA ARG A 51 8.31 -5.69 10.00
C ARG A 51 7.12 -5.59 9.07
N ALA A 52 6.24 -6.57 9.15
CA ALA A 52 5.05 -6.66 8.31
C ALA A 52 3.81 -6.99 9.16
N ALA A 53 2.66 -6.46 8.75
CA ALA A 53 1.36 -6.80 9.31
C ALA A 53 0.31 -6.75 8.19
N PHE A 54 -0.62 -7.68 8.21
CA PHE A 54 -1.71 -7.73 7.24
C PHE A 54 -3.03 -7.39 7.92
N ARG A 55 -3.71 -6.37 7.43
CA ARG A 55 -5.07 -6.03 7.86
C ARG A 55 -6.07 -6.60 6.87
N TYR A 56 -6.88 -7.54 7.33
CA TYR A 56 -7.83 -8.26 6.50
C TYR A 56 -9.27 -8.08 6.97
N ASN A 57 -10.11 -7.65 6.05
CA ASN A 57 -11.56 -7.56 6.20
C ASN A 57 -12.21 -8.85 5.66
N LYS A 58 -12.68 -9.72 6.56
CA LYS A 58 -13.28 -11.00 6.19
C LYS A 58 -14.56 -10.83 5.36
N THR A 59 -15.37 -9.81 5.67
CA THR A 59 -16.66 -9.59 4.99
C THR A 59 -16.46 -9.16 3.55
N ALA A 60 -15.53 -8.24 3.32
CA ALA A 60 -15.21 -7.74 1.98
C ALA A 60 -14.24 -8.66 1.22
N ASP A 61 -13.67 -9.68 1.89
CA ASP A 61 -12.60 -10.54 1.38
C ASP A 61 -11.44 -9.76 0.77
N CYS A 62 -11.01 -8.69 1.42
CA CYS A 62 -9.89 -7.85 0.97
C CYS A 62 -9.02 -7.42 2.14
N GLY A 63 -7.85 -6.89 1.84
CA GLY A 63 -6.95 -6.41 2.89
C GLY A 63 -5.78 -5.60 2.37
N PHE A 64 -4.95 -5.18 3.33
CA PHE A 64 -3.75 -4.39 3.04
C PHE A 64 -2.57 -4.94 3.82
N LEU A 65 -1.48 -5.22 3.11
CA LEU A 65 -0.19 -5.55 3.70
C LEU A 65 0.57 -4.26 3.99
N PHE A 66 0.87 -4.06 5.26
CA PHE A 66 1.71 -2.96 5.73
C PHE A 66 3.12 -3.50 5.97
N ILE A 67 4.10 -2.88 5.35
CA ILE A 67 5.53 -3.16 5.56
C ILE A 67 6.20 -1.88 6.03
N ASN A 68 6.99 -1.99 7.10
CA ASN A 68 7.82 -0.91 7.60
C ASN A 68 9.29 -1.36 7.65
N ASN A 69 10.09 -0.91 6.69
CA ASN A 69 11.53 -1.15 6.65
C ASN A 69 12.33 0.10 7.03
N HIS A 70 11.73 0.97 7.88
CA HIS A 70 12.36 2.17 8.39
C HIS A 70 12.64 2.07 9.89
N GLN A 71 13.84 2.46 10.30
CA GLN A 71 14.22 2.59 11.71
C GLN A 71 14.98 3.91 11.89
N ARG A 72 14.50 4.76 12.81
CA ARG A 72 15.14 6.07 13.07
C ARG A 72 16.60 5.92 13.43
N LYS A 73 17.48 6.67 12.76
CA LYS A 73 18.94 6.70 12.94
C LYS A 73 19.66 5.39 12.62
N ARG A 74 19.02 4.47 11.90
CA ARG A 74 19.61 3.20 11.48
C ARG A 74 19.25 2.93 10.03
N LYS A 75 20.13 2.26 9.33
CA LYS A 75 19.89 1.81 7.96
C LYS A 75 19.45 0.36 7.99
N MET A 76 18.19 0.11 7.65
CA MET A 76 17.66 -1.25 7.49
C MET A 76 18.25 -1.91 6.26
N THR A 77 18.42 -3.23 6.29
CA THR A 77 18.80 -4.00 5.09
C THR A 77 17.65 -4.06 4.09
N GLU A 78 17.99 -4.08 2.82
CA GLU A 78 17.03 -4.38 1.76
C GLU A 78 16.59 -5.85 1.85
N LYS A 79 15.33 -6.14 1.55
CA LYS A 79 14.77 -7.49 1.64
C LYS A 79 14.06 -7.87 0.36
N GLN A 80 14.31 -9.09 -0.09
CA GLN A 80 13.64 -9.67 -1.25
C GLN A 80 12.62 -10.71 -0.76
N ILE A 81 11.38 -10.56 -1.21
CA ILE A 81 10.31 -11.51 -0.96
C ILE A 81 10.03 -12.22 -2.28
N THR A 82 10.39 -13.48 -2.33
CA THR A 82 10.37 -14.29 -3.56
C THR A 82 9.44 -15.50 -3.40
N PRO A 83 9.10 -16.21 -4.48
CA PRO A 83 8.32 -17.45 -4.40
C PRO A 83 8.93 -18.51 -3.46
N GLU A 84 10.27 -18.51 -3.31
CA GLU A 84 10.99 -19.43 -2.40
C GLU A 84 10.95 -18.96 -0.94
N ALA A 85 10.82 -17.66 -0.73
CA ALA A 85 10.77 -17.02 0.60
C ALA A 85 9.60 -16.00 0.68
N PRO A 86 8.34 -16.45 0.54
CA PRO A 86 7.19 -15.57 0.53
C PRO A 86 6.77 -15.14 1.94
N LEU A 87 6.01 -14.05 2.03
CA LEU A 87 5.23 -13.71 3.22
C LEU A 87 3.90 -14.48 3.21
N LYS A 88 3.57 -15.14 4.34
CA LYS A 88 2.36 -15.96 4.49
C LYS A 88 1.53 -15.50 5.67
N PHE A 89 0.22 -15.42 5.47
CA PHE A 89 -0.75 -15.01 6.48
C PHE A 89 -1.94 -15.97 6.50
N ALA A 90 -2.20 -16.63 7.63
CA ALA A 90 -3.39 -17.44 7.81
C ALA A 90 -4.57 -16.55 8.27
N VAL A 91 -5.56 -16.37 7.42
CA VAL A 91 -6.76 -15.56 7.69
C VAL A 91 -8.02 -16.42 7.67
N PRO A 92 -9.11 -16.02 8.38
CA PRO A 92 -10.37 -16.76 8.35
C PRO A 92 -10.99 -16.75 6.96
N SER A 93 -11.49 -17.92 6.48
CA SER A 93 -12.22 -18.04 5.21
C SER A 93 -13.69 -18.39 5.43
N GLY A 94 -13.99 -19.36 6.28
CA GLY A 94 -15.34 -19.83 6.62
C GLY A 94 -15.55 -19.98 8.12
N GLU A 95 -16.54 -20.77 8.53
CA GLU A 95 -16.73 -21.16 9.92
C GLU A 95 -15.63 -22.15 10.34
N GLY A 96 -14.65 -21.63 11.12
CA GLY A 96 -13.51 -22.42 11.61
C GLY A 96 -12.41 -22.71 10.59
N GLU A 97 -12.60 -22.33 9.32
CA GLU A 97 -11.60 -22.51 8.27
C GLU A 97 -10.66 -21.32 8.15
N LYS A 98 -9.43 -21.60 7.69
CA LYS A 98 -8.43 -20.59 7.36
C LYS A 98 -7.99 -20.75 5.91
N LYS A 99 -7.77 -19.63 5.23
CA LYS A 99 -7.06 -19.58 3.95
C LYS A 99 -5.69 -18.92 4.16
N GLN A 100 -4.72 -19.30 3.34
CA GLN A 100 -3.41 -18.69 3.34
C GLN A 100 -3.34 -17.61 2.24
N ILE A 101 -2.95 -16.41 2.63
CA ILE A 101 -2.64 -15.31 1.71
C ILE A 101 -1.12 -15.24 1.61
N VAL A 102 -0.62 -15.12 0.37
CA VAL A 102 0.80 -15.19 0.06
C VAL A 102 1.20 -13.97 -0.75
N PHE A 103 2.28 -13.29 -0.33
CA PHE A 103 2.97 -12.27 -1.10
C PHE A 103 4.37 -12.78 -1.42
N ASP A 104 4.77 -12.82 -2.68
CA ASP A 104 5.94 -13.54 -3.17
C ASP A 104 6.77 -12.80 -4.23
N ARG A 105 6.43 -11.55 -4.54
CA ARG A 105 7.14 -10.73 -5.55
C ARG A 105 7.24 -9.28 -5.09
N LEU A 106 8.13 -9.01 -4.11
CA LEU A 106 8.32 -7.67 -3.56
C LEU A 106 9.80 -7.41 -3.31
N CYS A 107 10.27 -6.24 -3.70
CA CYS A 107 11.53 -5.67 -3.24
C CYS A 107 11.23 -4.61 -2.16
N VAL A 108 11.72 -4.83 -0.95
CA VAL A 108 11.54 -3.91 0.18
C VAL A 108 12.85 -3.17 0.40
N ARG A 109 12.96 -1.99 -0.16
CA ARG A 109 14.16 -1.15 -0.06
C ARG A 109 14.38 -0.64 1.37
N THR A 110 15.60 -0.17 1.63
CA THR A 110 15.93 0.56 2.85
C THR A 110 15.00 1.76 2.99
N ASP A 111 14.48 1.99 4.19
CA ASP A 111 13.56 3.07 4.56
C ASP A 111 12.18 3.02 3.87
N ALA A 112 11.87 1.94 3.15
CA ALA A 112 10.57 1.76 2.53
C ALA A 112 9.45 1.60 3.56
N ILE A 113 8.32 2.25 3.28
CA ILE A 113 7.03 2.05 3.95
C ILE A 113 6.01 1.75 2.88
N LEU A 114 5.57 0.48 2.78
CA LEU A 114 4.68 0.01 1.74
C LEU A 114 3.29 -0.30 2.29
N VAL A 115 2.27 -0.05 1.47
CA VAL A 115 0.89 -0.42 1.76
C VAL A 115 0.30 -1.09 0.53
N LEU A 116 0.35 -2.41 0.48
CA LEU A 116 0.00 -3.20 -0.69
C LEU A 116 -1.42 -3.77 -0.55
N PRO A 117 -2.30 -3.54 -1.52
CA PRO A 117 -3.64 -4.09 -1.50
C PRO A 117 -3.64 -5.59 -1.82
N TYR A 118 -4.62 -6.28 -1.27
CA TYR A 118 -4.96 -7.66 -1.60
C TYR A 118 -6.46 -7.74 -1.89
N ASN A 119 -6.81 -8.25 -3.06
CA ASN A 119 -8.19 -8.50 -3.49
C ASN A 119 -9.08 -7.25 -3.33
N LEU A 120 -8.53 -6.07 -3.63
CA LEU A 120 -9.20 -4.79 -3.46
C LEU A 120 -10.41 -4.70 -4.40
N PRO A 121 -11.64 -4.45 -3.88
CA PRO A 121 -12.79 -4.19 -4.72
C PRO A 121 -12.61 -2.84 -5.44
N VAL A 122 -12.84 -2.85 -6.74
CA VAL A 122 -12.73 -1.68 -7.62
C VAL A 122 -13.91 -1.62 -8.58
N VAL A 123 -14.23 -0.42 -9.06
CA VAL A 123 -15.22 -0.22 -10.12
C VAL A 123 -14.51 0.45 -11.29
N ILE A 124 -14.50 -0.20 -12.45
CA ILE A 124 -13.89 0.31 -13.68
C ILE A 124 -14.94 0.32 -14.78
N GLN A 125 -15.23 1.50 -15.31
CA GLN A 125 -16.27 1.69 -16.35
C GLN A 125 -17.64 1.10 -15.96
N GLY A 126 -17.98 1.15 -14.66
CA GLY A 126 -19.23 0.63 -14.11
C GLY A 126 -19.24 -0.89 -13.83
N GLU A 127 -18.16 -1.60 -14.11
CA GLU A 127 -18.02 -3.02 -13.80
C GLU A 127 -17.29 -3.22 -12.46
N GLU A 128 -17.85 -4.09 -11.60
CA GLU A 128 -17.21 -4.48 -10.33
C GLU A 128 -16.14 -5.53 -10.60
N LEU A 129 -14.90 -5.20 -10.28
CA LEU A 129 -13.72 -6.04 -10.43
C LEU A 129 -12.96 -6.15 -9.10
N ARG A 130 -11.92 -6.98 -9.11
CA ARG A 130 -10.95 -7.08 -8.02
C ARG A 130 -9.54 -6.85 -8.54
N LEU A 131 -8.80 -5.97 -7.87
CA LEU A 131 -7.36 -5.96 -7.96
C LEU A 131 -6.83 -7.03 -7.00
N CYS A 132 -6.45 -8.17 -7.56
CA CYS A 132 -6.01 -9.32 -6.77
C CYS A 132 -4.68 -9.04 -6.07
N ARG A 133 -3.69 -8.53 -6.81
CA ARG A 133 -2.32 -8.23 -6.32
C ARG A 133 -1.64 -7.15 -7.14
N THR A 134 -0.68 -6.48 -6.50
CA THR A 134 0.30 -5.57 -7.11
C THR A 134 1.51 -5.44 -6.19
N ASN A 135 2.67 -5.04 -6.72
CA ASN A 135 3.84 -4.62 -5.94
C ASN A 135 3.91 -3.10 -5.70
N ALA A 136 2.94 -2.33 -6.19
CA ALA A 136 2.85 -0.91 -5.92
C ALA A 136 1.94 -0.60 -4.72
N SER A 137 2.33 0.39 -3.92
CA SER A 137 1.54 0.85 -2.78
C SER A 137 0.31 1.62 -3.22
N PHE A 138 -0.84 1.32 -2.62
CA PHE A 138 -2.10 1.99 -2.90
C PHE A 138 -2.19 3.34 -2.21
N LEU A 139 -2.54 4.39 -2.96
CA LEU A 139 -2.78 5.73 -2.43
C LEU A 139 -4.28 6.02 -2.24
N GLY A 140 -5.09 5.69 -3.23
CA GLY A 140 -6.54 5.95 -3.19
C GLY A 140 -7.18 5.91 -4.57
N CYS A 141 -8.51 6.06 -4.59
CA CYS A 141 -9.31 6.28 -5.81
C CYS A 141 -9.82 7.71 -5.80
N PHE A 142 -9.57 8.46 -6.87
CA PHE A 142 -9.97 9.85 -7.02
C PHE A 142 -10.55 10.08 -8.41
N GLY A 143 -11.82 10.46 -8.47
CA GLY A 143 -12.60 10.32 -9.69
C GLY A 143 -12.75 8.83 -10.04
N GLU A 144 -12.43 8.46 -11.27
CA GLU A 144 -12.46 7.06 -11.74
C GLU A 144 -11.06 6.43 -11.86
N ILE A 145 -10.02 7.08 -11.29
CA ILE A 145 -8.63 6.65 -11.39
C ILE A 145 -8.12 6.14 -10.04
N TYR A 146 -7.53 4.96 -10.05
CA TYR A 146 -6.85 4.33 -8.92
C TYR A 146 -5.38 4.73 -8.93
N TYR A 147 -4.94 5.43 -7.89
CA TYR A 147 -3.58 5.94 -7.76
C TYR A 147 -2.74 4.99 -6.90
N PHE A 148 -1.57 4.67 -7.41
CA PHE A 148 -0.54 3.88 -6.74
C PHE A 148 0.77 4.64 -6.72
N TYR A 149 1.70 4.23 -5.86
CA TYR A 149 3.05 4.76 -5.84
C TYR A 149 4.06 3.65 -5.63
N THR A 150 5.27 3.85 -6.15
CA THR A 150 6.37 2.91 -6.06
C THR A 150 7.71 3.63 -5.90
N GLU A 151 8.69 2.92 -5.33
CA GLU A 151 10.10 3.29 -5.32
C GLU A 151 10.89 2.53 -6.40
N GLU A 152 10.24 1.57 -7.08
CA GLU A 152 10.78 0.81 -8.19
C GLU A 152 10.57 1.55 -9.52
N ASP A 153 11.18 1.04 -10.59
CA ASP A 153 10.86 1.51 -11.92
C ASP A 153 9.37 1.22 -12.21
N PRO A 154 8.60 2.19 -12.72
CA PRO A 154 7.21 1.95 -13.09
C PRO A 154 7.00 0.80 -14.07
N GLU A 155 8.00 0.46 -14.89
CA GLU A 155 7.95 -0.68 -15.80
C GLU A 155 7.99 -2.05 -15.10
N ASP A 156 8.51 -2.11 -13.86
CA ASP A 156 8.57 -3.31 -13.04
C ASP A 156 7.29 -3.51 -12.18
N VAL A 157 6.35 -2.57 -12.25
CA VAL A 157 5.09 -2.66 -11.53
C VAL A 157 4.11 -3.55 -12.27
N TYR A 158 3.51 -4.51 -11.54
CA TYR A 158 2.48 -5.38 -12.08
C TYR A 158 1.14 -5.19 -11.37
N PHE A 159 0.05 -5.49 -12.09
CA PHE A 159 -1.30 -5.54 -11.58
C PHE A 159 -1.97 -6.86 -12.01
N GLU A 160 -2.46 -7.63 -11.04
CA GLU A 160 -3.23 -8.86 -11.30
C GLU A 160 -4.71 -8.58 -11.05
N TRP A 161 -5.53 -8.67 -12.09
CA TRP A 161 -6.96 -8.41 -12.03
C TRP A 161 -7.77 -9.70 -12.06
N SER A 162 -8.97 -9.67 -11.46
CA SER A 162 -9.85 -10.86 -11.36
C SER A 162 -10.33 -11.38 -12.70
N ASP A 163 -10.40 -10.56 -13.72
CA ASP A 163 -10.78 -10.92 -15.09
C ASP A 163 -9.60 -11.25 -16.00
N GLY A 164 -8.38 -11.13 -15.49
CA GLY A 164 -7.13 -11.41 -16.23
C GLY A 164 -6.79 -10.41 -17.33
N LYS A 165 -7.50 -9.28 -17.43
CA LYS A 165 -7.23 -8.24 -18.43
C LYS A 165 -6.36 -7.13 -17.86
N ASP A 166 -5.80 -6.32 -18.76
CA ASP A 166 -5.09 -5.09 -18.40
C ASP A 166 -6.07 -3.91 -18.30
N HIS A 167 -6.00 -3.18 -17.20
CA HIS A 167 -6.80 -1.98 -16.92
C HIS A 167 -5.92 -0.74 -16.71
N ALA A 168 -4.82 -0.63 -17.46
CA ALA A 168 -3.87 0.49 -17.33
C ALA A 168 -4.53 1.87 -17.47
N GLY A 169 -5.63 2.00 -18.23
CA GLY A 169 -6.38 3.25 -18.34
C GLY A 169 -7.09 3.71 -17.06
N ALA A 170 -7.32 2.81 -16.10
CA ALA A 170 -7.93 3.12 -14.81
C ALA A 170 -6.90 3.28 -13.67
N VAL A 171 -5.62 3.13 -13.97
CA VAL A 171 -4.52 3.15 -12.99
C VAL A 171 -3.55 4.28 -13.30
N LYS A 172 -3.05 4.94 -12.27
CA LYS A 172 -1.93 5.87 -12.36
C LYS A 172 -0.87 5.56 -11.32
N ILE A 173 0.37 5.38 -11.79
CA ILE A 173 1.53 5.13 -10.94
C ILE A 173 2.26 6.45 -10.72
N LEU A 174 2.56 6.75 -9.47
CA LEU A 174 3.30 7.92 -9.01
C LEU A 174 4.65 7.48 -8.46
N THR A 175 5.62 8.39 -8.43
CA THR A 175 6.78 8.23 -7.55
C THR A 175 6.35 8.40 -6.08
N THR A 176 7.15 7.90 -5.14
CA THR A 176 6.89 8.13 -3.70
C THR A 176 6.84 9.63 -3.39
N HIS A 177 7.70 10.42 -4.00
CA HIS A 177 7.73 11.88 -3.86
C HIS A 177 6.42 12.52 -4.35
N ASP A 178 5.94 12.17 -5.55
CA ASP A 178 4.67 12.71 -6.07
C ASP A 178 3.48 12.31 -5.20
N ALA A 179 3.47 11.10 -4.65
CA ALA A 179 2.44 10.65 -3.72
C ALA A 179 2.43 11.43 -2.41
N GLU A 180 3.59 11.87 -1.92
CA GLU A 180 3.71 12.75 -0.75
C GLU A 180 3.16 14.15 -1.03
N HIS A 181 3.31 14.66 -2.25
CA HIS A 181 2.84 15.98 -2.70
C HIS A 181 1.45 15.94 -3.35
N PHE A 182 0.82 14.79 -3.43
CA PHE A 182 -0.48 14.59 -4.06
C PHE A 182 -1.56 15.47 -3.42
N LEU A 183 -2.34 16.17 -4.25
CA LEU A 183 -3.50 16.97 -3.84
C LEU A 183 -4.68 16.64 -4.76
N TYR A 184 -5.77 16.24 -4.15
CA TYR A 184 -7.06 16.13 -4.82
C TYR A 184 -8.00 17.24 -4.30
N THR A 185 -8.51 18.04 -5.21
CA THR A 185 -9.56 19.03 -4.94
C THR A 185 -10.82 18.54 -5.67
N GLY A 186 -11.76 17.97 -4.91
CA GLY A 186 -13.03 17.48 -5.46
C GLY A 186 -14.10 18.57 -5.38
N ASP A 187 -14.77 18.82 -6.49
CA ASP A 187 -16.05 19.51 -6.58
C ASP A 187 -17.10 18.52 -7.07
N GLU A 188 -18.39 18.82 -6.86
CA GLU A 188 -19.51 17.97 -7.31
C GLU A 188 -19.50 17.73 -8.85
N ASP A 189 -18.79 18.57 -9.62
CA ASP A 189 -18.70 18.53 -11.08
C ASP A 189 -17.39 17.90 -11.63
N GLY A 190 -16.54 17.33 -10.78
CA GLY A 190 -15.31 16.67 -11.19
C GLY A 190 -14.06 17.17 -10.48
N GLY A 191 -13.41 16.26 -9.77
CA GLY A 191 -12.22 16.58 -9.02
C GLY A 191 -10.98 16.76 -9.89
N LYS A 192 -10.07 17.62 -9.46
CA LYS A 192 -8.77 17.84 -10.10
C LYS A 192 -7.66 17.31 -9.23
N VAL A 193 -6.79 16.52 -9.84
CA VAL A 193 -5.52 16.10 -9.24
C VAL A 193 -4.44 17.12 -9.59
N SER A 194 -3.68 17.54 -8.60
CA SER A 194 -2.48 18.35 -8.75
C SER A 194 -1.42 17.89 -7.76
N LEU A 195 -0.18 18.30 -7.99
CA LEU A 195 0.90 18.11 -7.03
C LEU A 195 1.16 19.44 -6.31
N LEU A 196 1.36 19.38 -5.00
CA LEU A 196 1.83 20.52 -4.24
C LEU A 196 3.26 20.86 -4.70
N PRO A 197 3.60 22.15 -4.87
CA PRO A 197 4.95 22.53 -5.23
C PRO A 197 5.93 22.14 -4.12
N ASP A 198 7.14 21.75 -4.51
CA ASP A 198 8.26 21.65 -3.60
C ASP A 198 8.56 23.05 -3.04
N LEU A 199 8.37 23.21 -1.75
CA LEU A 199 8.79 24.40 -1.05
C LEU A 199 10.29 24.28 -0.74
N ASN A 200 11.10 24.34 -1.79
CA ASN A 200 12.56 24.48 -1.63
C ASN A 200 12.85 25.90 -1.18
N PHE A 201 13.29 26.03 0.07
CA PHE A 201 13.87 27.25 0.63
C PHE A 201 15.36 27.04 0.94
#